data_03166a01ab7b35baec780cb362624c2d
#
_entry.id   03166a01ab7b35baec780cb362624c2d
#
_cell.length_a   1.000
_cell.length_b   1.000
_cell.length_c   1.000
_cell.angle_alpha   90.00
_cell.angle_beta   90.00
_cell.angle_gamma   90.00
#
_symmetry.space_group_name_H-M   'P 1'
#
loop_
_entity.id
_entity.type
_entity.pdbx_description
1 polymer ?
#
loop_
_entity_poly.entity_id
_entity_poly.type
_entity_poly.pdbx_seq_one_letter_code
_entity_poly.pdbx_strand_id
1 'polypeptide(L)'
;MKDKKQKNEQNAGAIAAKPKKKKKVLIVVLVIVAVLVVWIGISIHNATKQVAMAVNTVEVEPVQKRDLSDTISVKGTVAGASSTNVTSKAASEITSMNVQVGDIVKEGDVLCTLDSTSIEEKIADLEKSMSNANAVSSINTQQAADALQQAKDDQTTTLAAAQKTLDRAKDSYNGAQMLYDQGQADFAALLAAKQAVEDAQTAYDTAVETTNRAIETAQEAQELNKYKDTDTTSKDTLSNLKEQLADCEITAPCGGVVTAVNSKVGDINAEKNVIMTIEDTSSLKMVATV
;
A
#
# COMPACT_ATOMS: atom_id res chain seq x y z
N MET A 1 -3.38 -51.61 -27.55
CA MET A 1 -3.77 -52.22 -26.26
C MET A 1 -4.57 -51.19 -25.55
N LYS A 2 -5.82 -51.35 -25.69
CA LYS A 2 -6.88 -51.69 -24.69
C LYS A 2 -7.06 -50.52 -23.71
N ASP A 3 -8.07 -49.82 -23.88
CA ASP A 3 -9.51 -50.04 -23.60
C ASP A 3 -9.90 -49.30 -22.32
N LYS A 4 -10.79 -48.51 -22.43
CA LYS A 4 -12.28 -48.44 -22.32
C LYS A 4 -12.63 -47.62 -21.11
N LYS A 5 -13.47 -46.72 -21.26
CA LYS A 5 -14.90 -46.51 -21.51
C LYS A 5 -15.51 -45.75 -20.34
N GLN A 6 -16.06 -44.61 -20.65
CA GLN A 6 -17.51 -44.35 -20.70
C GLN A 6 -18.22 -44.51 -19.36
N LYS A 7 -19.11 -43.69 -18.93
CA LYS A 7 -20.29 -43.05 -19.53
C LYS A 7 -20.92 -42.13 -18.50
N ASN A 8 -21.34 -40.96 -18.86
CA ASN A 8 -22.76 -40.61 -19.10
C ASN A 8 -23.64 -40.77 -17.86
N GLU A 9 -24.48 -39.96 -17.54
CA GLU A 9 -25.49 -39.04 -18.06
C GLU A 9 -26.25 -38.43 -16.90
N GLN A 10 -26.55 -37.16 -17.01
CA GLN A 10 -27.91 -36.60 -17.14
C GLN A 10 -28.90 -36.91 -16.00
N ASN A 11 -29.44 -35.98 -15.38
CA ASN A 11 -30.69 -35.29 -15.67
C ASN A 11 -31.07 -34.40 -14.47
N ALA A 12 -31.24 -33.17 -14.68
CA ALA A 12 -32.50 -32.48 -14.90
C ALA A 12 -33.61 -32.75 -13.86
N GLY A 13 -34.11 -31.70 -13.35
CA GLY A 13 -35.50 -31.65 -12.91
C GLY A 13 -35.67 -31.08 -11.51
N ALA A 14 -35.84 -29.86 -11.47
CA ALA A 14 -37.11 -29.20 -11.25
C ALA A 14 -37.71 -29.18 -9.83
N ILE A 15 -37.90 -27.98 -9.42
CA ILE A 15 -39.12 -27.42 -8.81
C ILE A 15 -39.33 -27.63 -7.31
N ALA A 16 -39.23 -26.47 -6.66
CA ALA A 16 -40.14 -25.96 -5.64
C ALA A 16 -40.54 -26.83 -4.43
N ALA A 17 -40.12 -26.33 -3.27
CA ALA A 17 -41.10 -26.11 -2.23
C ALA A 17 -40.48 -25.25 -1.09
N LYS A 18 -41.08 -24.13 -0.87
CA LYS A 18 -40.89 -23.33 0.35
C LYS A 18 -41.20 -24.17 1.59
N PRO A 19 -40.38 -24.18 2.61
CA PRO A 19 -40.87 -24.62 3.91
C PRO A 19 -41.25 -23.42 4.78
N LYS A 20 -42.47 -23.46 5.21
CA LYS A 20 -43.08 -22.69 6.28
C LYS A 20 -42.31 -22.92 7.60
N LYS A 21 -41.24 -22.20 7.86
CA LYS A 21 -40.55 -22.24 9.19
C LYS A 21 -40.74 -20.98 10.00
N LYS A 22 -41.44 -19.97 9.53
CA LYS A 22 -41.61 -18.71 10.26
C LYS A 22 -42.64 -18.74 11.41
N LYS A 23 -43.55 -19.70 11.44
CA LYS A 23 -44.53 -19.80 12.52
C LYS A 23 -43.99 -20.45 13.79
N LYS A 24 -43.05 -21.38 13.68
CA LYS A 24 -42.46 -22.04 14.88
C LYS A 24 -41.48 -21.14 15.64
N VAL A 25 -40.74 -20.29 14.93
CA VAL A 25 -39.83 -19.31 15.56
C VAL A 25 -40.62 -18.23 16.28
N LEU A 26 -41.74 -17.78 15.71
CA LEU A 26 -42.60 -16.78 16.34
C LEU A 26 -43.27 -17.31 17.63
N ILE A 27 -43.65 -18.57 17.63
CA ILE A 27 -44.20 -19.25 18.81
C ILE A 27 -43.14 -19.40 19.90
N VAL A 28 -41.91 -19.77 19.54
CA VAL A 28 -40.78 -19.89 20.48
C VAL A 28 -40.45 -18.55 21.11
N VAL A 29 -40.43 -17.48 20.30
CA VAL A 29 -40.17 -16.11 20.81
C VAL A 29 -41.30 -15.69 21.76
N LEU A 30 -42.56 -15.97 21.41
CA LEU A 30 -43.70 -15.65 22.25
C LEU A 30 -43.67 -16.44 23.62
N VAL A 31 -43.23 -17.69 23.59
CA VAL A 31 -43.07 -18.48 24.78
C VAL A 31 -41.94 -17.94 25.67
N ILE A 32 -40.81 -17.53 25.06
CA ILE A 32 -39.69 -16.92 25.80
C ILE A 32 -40.10 -15.59 26.43
N VAL A 33 -40.86 -14.75 25.70
CA VAL A 33 -41.40 -13.51 26.25
C VAL A 33 -42.37 -13.76 27.39
N ALA A 34 -43.26 -14.74 27.23
CA ALA A 34 -44.21 -15.11 28.29
C ALA A 34 -43.48 -15.62 29.56
N VAL A 35 -42.45 -16.43 29.39
CA VAL A 35 -41.60 -16.89 30.52
C VAL A 35 -40.87 -15.73 31.20
N LEU A 36 -40.36 -14.78 30.43
CA LEU A 36 -39.71 -13.59 30.96
C LEU A 36 -40.69 -12.71 31.75
N VAL A 37 -41.91 -12.52 31.24
CA VAL A 37 -42.93 -11.73 31.93
C VAL A 37 -43.35 -12.40 33.26
N VAL A 38 -43.51 -13.75 33.26
CA VAL A 38 -43.80 -14.50 34.45
C VAL A 38 -42.65 -14.43 35.44
N TRP A 39 -41.40 -14.54 34.97
CA TRP A 39 -40.22 -14.45 35.82
C TRP A 39 -40.05 -13.05 36.45
N ILE A 40 -40.33 -11.98 35.69
CA ILE A 40 -40.33 -10.60 36.18
C ILE A 40 -41.47 -10.43 37.19
N GLY A 41 -42.67 -10.96 36.92
CA GLY A 41 -43.80 -10.93 37.83
C GLY A 41 -43.51 -11.61 39.18
N ILE A 42 -42.84 -12.78 39.15
CA ILE A 42 -42.42 -13.48 40.35
C ILE A 42 -41.34 -12.71 41.11
N SER A 43 -40.39 -12.08 40.38
CA SER A 43 -39.34 -11.24 40.98
C SER A 43 -39.93 -10.00 41.70
N ILE A 44 -40.93 -9.35 41.11
CA ILE A 44 -41.60 -8.21 41.74
C ILE A 44 -42.45 -8.65 42.93
N HIS A 45 -43.10 -9.81 42.82
CA HIS A 45 -43.92 -10.30 43.95
C HIS A 45 -43.07 -10.73 45.14
N ASN A 46 -41.88 -11.28 44.92
CA ASN A 46 -40.93 -11.62 46.01
C ASN A 46 -40.26 -10.38 46.61
N ALA A 47 -40.04 -9.31 45.82
CA ALA A 47 -39.47 -8.05 46.32
C ALA A 47 -40.44 -7.30 47.28
N THR A 48 -41.76 -7.44 47.05
CA THR A 48 -42.75 -6.79 47.92
C THR A 48 -43.01 -7.52 49.26
N LYS A 49 -42.57 -8.79 49.37
CA LYS A 49 -42.70 -9.53 50.65
C LYS A 49 -41.60 -9.26 51.68
N GLN A 50 -40.48 -8.67 51.24
CA GLN A 50 -39.38 -8.35 52.16
C GLN A 50 -39.46 -7.00 52.84
N VAL A 51 -40.42 -6.14 52.48
CA VAL A 51 -40.52 -4.80 53.04
C VAL A 51 -41.49 -4.73 54.25
N ALA A 52 -42.18 -5.83 54.59
CA ALA A 52 -43.24 -5.82 55.58
C ALA A 52 -42.86 -6.35 56.98
N MET A 53 -41.58 -6.70 57.24
CA MET A 53 -41.16 -7.18 58.56
C MET A 53 -39.80 -6.63 59.00
N ALA A 54 -39.72 -5.36 59.25
CA ALA A 54 -38.66 -4.77 60.07
C ALA A 54 -39.12 -3.42 60.63
N VAL A 55 -40.16 -3.45 61.36
CA VAL A 55 -40.38 -2.38 62.37
C VAL A 55 -39.76 -2.87 63.65
N ASN A 56 -38.44 -2.75 63.74
CA ASN A 56 -37.79 -2.79 65.05
C ASN A 56 -37.92 -1.39 65.63
N THR A 57 -38.65 -1.31 66.71
CA THR A 57 -38.62 -0.19 67.62
C THR A 57 -37.19 -0.04 68.15
N VAL A 58 -36.51 0.95 67.61
CA VAL A 58 -35.18 1.31 68.10
C VAL A 58 -35.42 2.23 69.30
N GLU A 59 -35.00 1.75 70.47
CA GLU A 59 -34.91 2.55 71.68
C GLU A 59 -33.83 3.63 71.45
N VAL A 60 -34.27 4.91 71.38
CA VAL A 60 -33.37 6.01 71.05
C VAL A 60 -32.74 6.48 72.37
N GLU A 61 -31.53 6.03 72.62
CA GLU A 61 -30.69 6.74 73.60
C GLU A 61 -30.24 8.08 73.01
N PRO A 62 -30.27 9.18 73.77
CA PRO A 62 -29.81 10.47 73.26
C PRO A 62 -28.29 10.40 73.00
N VAL A 63 -27.94 10.41 71.74
CA VAL A 63 -26.55 10.49 71.31
C VAL A 63 -26.00 11.87 71.67
N GLN A 64 -25.13 11.92 72.62
CA GLN A 64 -24.32 13.11 72.87
C GLN A 64 -23.31 13.25 71.73
N LYS A 65 -23.38 14.41 71.05
CA LYS A 65 -22.33 14.76 70.10
C LYS A 65 -21.00 14.84 70.81
N ARG A 66 -20.15 13.85 70.58
CA ARG A 66 -18.73 13.95 70.85
C ARG A 66 -18.04 14.23 69.50
N ASP A 67 -17.33 15.32 69.42
CA ASP A 67 -16.36 15.53 68.36
C ASP A 67 -15.23 14.52 68.55
N LEU A 68 -15.27 13.42 67.78
CA LEU A 68 -14.12 12.54 67.61
C LEU A 68 -13.29 13.11 66.45
N SER A 69 -12.31 13.91 66.75
CA SER A 69 -11.27 14.25 65.80
C SER A 69 -10.16 13.18 65.87
N ASP A 70 -10.30 12.18 65.06
CA ASP A 70 -9.21 11.25 64.87
C ASP A 70 -8.30 11.78 63.76
N THR A 71 -7.15 12.31 64.13
CA THR A 71 -6.21 12.91 63.19
C THR A 71 -5.22 11.85 62.79
N ILE A 72 -5.43 11.23 61.62
CA ILE A 72 -4.46 10.33 61.03
C ILE A 72 -3.44 11.18 60.27
N SER A 73 -2.23 11.21 60.79
CA SER A 73 -1.10 11.84 60.10
C SER A 73 -0.50 10.82 59.11
N VAL A 74 -0.74 11.02 57.83
CA VAL A 74 -0.22 10.16 56.79
C VAL A 74 0.94 10.86 56.07
N LYS A 75 2.10 10.21 56.05
CA LYS A 75 3.22 10.65 55.20
C LYS A 75 3.09 9.99 53.85
N GLY A 76 2.99 10.76 52.81
CA GLY A 76 2.93 10.26 51.44
C GLY A 76 4.00 10.91 50.60
N THR A 77 4.50 10.19 49.63
CA THR A 77 5.36 10.70 48.57
C THR A 77 4.50 10.99 47.36
N VAL A 78 4.59 12.21 46.83
CA VAL A 78 3.95 12.59 45.58
C VAL A 78 4.92 12.23 44.43
N ALA A 79 4.41 11.46 43.46
CA ALA A 79 5.13 11.09 42.26
C ALA A 79 4.23 11.32 41.04
N GLY A 80 4.82 11.45 39.87
CA GLY A 80 4.04 11.47 38.62
C GLY A 80 3.20 10.21 38.47
N ALA A 81 2.07 10.31 37.81
CA ALA A 81 1.15 9.18 37.65
C ALA A 81 1.76 8.08 36.77
N SER A 82 2.57 8.46 35.78
CA SER A 82 3.28 7.54 34.89
C SER A 82 4.72 8.00 34.66
N SER A 83 5.60 7.03 34.45
CA SER A 83 6.99 7.21 34.08
C SER A 83 7.24 6.47 32.77
N THR A 84 7.78 7.16 31.79
CA THR A 84 8.05 6.63 30.46
C THR A 84 9.54 6.61 30.20
N ASN A 85 10.07 5.45 29.85
CA ASN A 85 11.44 5.29 29.45
C ASN A 85 11.60 5.60 27.98
N VAL A 86 12.49 6.53 27.66
CA VAL A 86 12.89 6.83 26.29
C VAL A 86 14.06 5.93 25.94
N THR A 87 13.86 5.12 24.91
CA THR A 87 14.85 4.13 24.46
C THR A 87 15.41 4.50 23.09
N SER A 88 16.67 4.11 22.85
CA SER A 88 17.25 4.19 21.50
C SER A 88 16.61 3.17 20.59
N LYS A 89 16.27 3.58 19.38
CA LYS A 89 15.81 2.70 18.30
C LYS A 89 16.97 2.25 17.40
N ALA A 90 18.04 3.03 17.34
CA ALA A 90 19.24 2.74 16.56
C ALA A 90 20.45 2.52 17.48
N ALA A 91 21.38 1.66 17.04
CA ALA A 91 22.66 1.46 17.70
C ALA A 91 23.68 2.43 17.08
N SER A 92 23.88 3.60 17.71
CA SER A 92 24.79 4.65 17.23
C SER A 92 25.31 5.49 18.38
N GLU A 93 26.32 6.32 18.12
CA GLU A 93 26.89 7.27 19.07
C GLU A 93 25.97 8.47 19.26
N ILE A 94 25.84 8.98 20.48
CA ILE A 94 25.08 10.19 20.77
C ILE A 94 25.95 11.41 20.39
N THR A 95 25.50 12.16 19.40
CA THR A 95 26.21 13.38 18.91
C THR A 95 25.77 14.63 19.68
N SER A 96 24.52 14.71 20.11
CA SER A 96 24.05 15.82 20.94
C SER A 96 23.01 15.37 21.97
N MET A 97 22.96 16.10 23.08
CA MET A 97 21.97 15.97 24.14
C MET A 97 21.38 17.34 24.40
N ASN A 98 20.09 17.51 24.12
CA ASN A 98 19.41 18.81 24.14
C ASN A 98 18.67 19.08 25.45
N VAL A 99 18.61 18.09 26.35
CA VAL A 99 17.88 18.15 27.61
C VAL A 99 18.72 17.66 28.79
N GLN A 100 18.39 18.15 29.98
CA GLN A 100 19.01 17.78 31.24
C GLN A 100 17.94 17.33 32.25
N VAL A 101 18.42 16.71 33.35
CA VAL A 101 17.53 16.33 34.46
C VAL A 101 16.88 17.58 35.05
N GLY A 102 15.54 17.58 35.11
CA GLY A 102 14.72 18.69 35.57
C GLY A 102 14.07 19.51 34.46
N ASP A 103 14.45 19.31 33.20
CA ASP A 103 13.84 20.04 32.10
C ASP A 103 12.40 19.56 31.82
N ILE A 104 11.55 20.50 31.43
CA ILE A 104 10.17 20.24 30.99
C ILE A 104 10.15 20.06 29.49
N VAL A 105 9.67 18.92 29.02
CA VAL A 105 9.56 18.59 27.61
C VAL A 105 8.11 18.36 27.21
N LYS A 106 7.80 18.59 25.93
CA LYS A 106 6.52 18.29 25.29
C LYS A 106 6.66 17.07 24.40
N GLU A 107 5.56 16.39 24.14
CA GLU A 107 5.52 15.34 23.13
C GLU A 107 6.05 15.84 21.78
N GLY A 108 7.02 15.10 21.21
CA GLY A 108 7.68 15.43 19.94
C GLY A 108 8.93 16.31 20.08
N ASP A 109 9.26 16.84 21.26
CA ASP A 109 10.52 17.60 21.45
C ASP A 109 11.73 16.69 21.23
N VAL A 110 12.75 17.19 20.50
CA VAL A 110 14.00 16.44 20.24
C VAL A 110 14.87 16.45 21.50
N LEU A 111 15.06 15.27 22.07
CA LEU A 111 15.78 15.05 23.31
C LEU A 111 17.28 14.86 23.08
N CYS A 112 17.65 14.05 22.12
CA CYS A 112 19.03 13.83 21.70
C CYS A 112 19.10 13.40 20.23
N THR A 113 20.27 13.55 19.62
CA THR A 113 20.55 13.08 18.27
C THR A 113 21.67 12.04 18.30
N LEU A 114 21.53 11.04 17.44
CA LEU A 114 22.54 10.02 17.22
C LEU A 114 23.34 10.33 15.96
N ASP A 115 24.51 9.74 15.80
CA ASP A 115 25.29 9.85 14.58
C ASP A 115 24.54 9.20 13.40
N SER A 116 24.15 10.01 12.44
CA SER A 116 23.43 9.63 11.22
C SER A 116 24.29 9.62 9.97
N THR A 117 25.57 9.99 10.08
CA THR A 117 26.48 10.23 8.95
C THR A 117 26.49 9.07 7.96
N SER A 118 26.62 7.83 8.46
CA SER A 118 26.68 6.67 7.57
C SER A 118 25.34 6.36 6.88
N ILE A 119 24.22 6.77 7.48
CA ILE A 119 22.87 6.60 6.90
C ILE A 119 22.65 7.67 5.85
N GLU A 120 23.04 8.91 6.13
CA GLU A 120 22.96 10.04 5.19
C GLU A 120 23.81 9.78 3.94
N GLU A 121 25.02 9.26 4.10
CA GLU A 121 25.89 8.86 2.98
C GLU A 121 25.22 7.78 2.12
N LYS A 122 24.63 6.75 2.74
CA LYS A 122 23.92 5.69 2.01
C LYS A 122 22.68 6.23 1.28
N ILE A 123 21.95 7.16 1.89
CA ILE A 123 20.81 7.83 1.25
C ILE A 123 21.29 8.62 0.03
N ALA A 124 22.35 9.43 0.18
CA ALA A 124 22.90 10.24 -0.91
C ALA A 124 23.40 9.37 -2.08
N ASP A 125 24.12 8.28 -1.78
CA ASP A 125 24.59 7.34 -2.79
C ASP A 125 23.46 6.62 -3.49
N LEU A 126 22.42 6.19 -2.76
CA LEU A 126 21.24 5.56 -3.34
C LEU A 126 20.44 6.54 -4.19
N GLU A 127 20.20 7.76 -3.71
CA GLU A 127 19.51 8.81 -4.48
C GLU A 127 20.25 9.16 -5.77
N LYS A 128 21.58 9.24 -5.72
CA LYS A 128 22.42 9.44 -6.89
C LYS A 128 22.33 8.26 -7.87
N SER A 129 22.36 7.03 -7.36
CA SER A 129 22.20 5.82 -8.17
C SER A 129 20.83 5.79 -8.86
N MET A 130 19.75 6.08 -8.11
CA MET A 130 18.39 6.16 -8.65
C MET A 130 18.26 7.27 -9.69
N SER A 131 18.86 8.44 -9.44
CA SER A 131 18.89 9.55 -10.42
C SER A 131 19.55 9.14 -11.72
N ASN A 132 20.70 8.47 -11.63
CA ASN A 132 21.40 7.96 -12.82
C ASN A 132 20.58 6.89 -13.55
N ALA A 133 19.95 5.95 -12.81
CA ALA A 133 19.10 4.92 -13.39
C ALA A 133 17.89 5.54 -14.11
N ASN A 134 17.26 6.54 -13.50
CA ASN A 134 16.13 7.28 -14.09
C ASN A 134 16.56 8.05 -15.35
N ALA A 135 17.75 8.67 -15.34
CA ALA A 135 18.30 9.34 -16.52
C ALA A 135 18.54 8.35 -17.68
N VAL A 136 19.13 7.20 -17.39
CA VAL A 136 19.33 6.12 -18.39
C VAL A 136 17.99 5.59 -18.90
N SER A 137 17.02 5.34 -18.01
CA SER A 137 15.67 4.90 -18.39
C SER A 137 14.99 5.93 -19.30
N SER A 138 15.07 7.20 -18.97
CA SER A 138 14.53 8.30 -19.80
C SER A 138 15.15 8.33 -21.19
N ILE A 139 16.48 8.19 -21.28
CA ILE A 139 17.20 8.12 -22.56
C ILE A 139 16.74 6.91 -23.37
N ASN A 140 16.65 5.73 -22.74
CA ASN A 140 16.20 4.51 -23.41
C ASN A 140 14.77 4.63 -23.93
N THR A 141 13.89 5.23 -23.14
CA THR A 141 12.49 5.48 -23.52
C THR A 141 12.41 6.44 -24.69
N GLN A 142 13.20 7.51 -24.68
CA GLN A 142 13.27 8.45 -25.80
C GLN A 142 13.82 7.79 -27.07
N GLN A 143 14.91 7.02 -26.96
CA GLN A 143 15.48 6.29 -28.09
C GLN A 143 14.49 5.29 -28.71
N ALA A 144 13.71 4.59 -27.86
CA ALA A 144 12.68 3.68 -28.35
C ALA A 144 11.53 4.42 -29.04
N ALA A 145 11.15 5.61 -28.55
CA ALA A 145 10.16 6.45 -29.20
C ALA A 145 10.65 6.99 -30.54
N ASP A 146 11.91 7.43 -30.61
CA ASP A 146 12.54 7.91 -31.84
C ASP A 146 12.66 6.79 -32.88
N ALA A 147 13.05 5.57 -32.45
CA ALA A 147 13.11 4.39 -33.31
C ALA A 147 11.72 4.01 -33.88
N LEU A 148 10.67 4.10 -33.08
CA LEU A 148 9.31 3.88 -33.56
C LEU A 148 8.88 4.95 -34.57
N GLN A 149 9.20 6.21 -34.32
CA GLN A 149 8.91 7.29 -35.28
C GLN A 149 9.66 7.08 -36.57
N GLN A 150 10.95 6.73 -36.50
CA GLN A 150 11.77 6.43 -37.66
C GLN A 150 11.19 5.28 -38.50
N ALA A 151 10.77 4.17 -37.82
CA ALA A 151 10.15 3.05 -38.52
C ALA A 151 8.86 3.43 -39.26
N LYS A 152 8.07 4.34 -38.70
CA LYS A 152 6.85 4.88 -39.36
C LYS A 152 7.20 5.78 -40.60
N ASP A 153 8.21 6.59 -40.44
CA ASP A 153 8.67 7.49 -41.54
C ASP A 153 9.28 6.65 -42.67
N ASP A 154 10.06 5.62 -42.34
CA ASP A 154 10.61 4.65 -43.28
C ASP A 154 9.52 3.84 -43.98
N GLN A 155 8.47 3.42 -43.25
CA GLN A 155 7.29 2.80 -43.86
C GLN A 155 6.66 3.72 -44.89
N THR A 156 6.40 4.96 -44.51
CA THR A 156 5.74 5.94 -45.38
C THR A 156 6.54 6.14 -46.68
N THR A 157 7.85 6.31 -46.56
CA THR A 157 8.72 6.54 -47.74
C THR A 157 8.87 5.29 -48.61
N THR A 158 9.01 4.11 -47.96
CA THR A 158 9.17 2.84 -48.66
C THR A 158 7.89 2.47 -49.41
N LEU A 159 6.71 2.59 -48.76
CA LEU A 159 5.43 2.29 -49.40
C LEU A 159 5.13 3.28 -50.53
N ALA A 160 5.44 4.57 -50.37
CA ALA A 160 5.27 5.56 -51.44
C ALA A 160 6.13 5.25 -52.65
N ALA A 161 7.39 4.80 -52.46
CA ALA A 161 8.26 4.37 -53.51
C ALA A 161 7.78 3.11 -54.24
N ALA A 162 7.37 2.09 -53.45
CA ALA A 162 6.83 0.84 -53.98
C ALA A 162 5.51 1.07 -54.73
N GLN A 163 4.60 1.89 -54.19
CA GLN A 163 3.35 2.28 -54.84
C GLN A 163 3.62 2.98 -56.20
N LYS A 164 4.54 3.90 -56.22
CA LYS A 164 4.93 4.61 -57.46
C LYS A 164 5.47 3.66 -58.53
N THR A 165 6.21 2.61 -58.11
CA THR A 165 6.70 1.58 -59.02
C THR A 165 5.57 0.73 -59.58
N LEU A 166 4.65 0.33 -58.72
CA LEU A 166 3.43 -0.40 -59.10
C LEU A 166 2.55 0.39 -60.08
N ASP A 167 2.35 1.69 -59.81
CA ASP A 167 1.56 2.54 -60.69
C ASP A 167 2.20 2.66 -62.08
N ARG A 168 3.52 2.84 -62.14
CA ARG A 168 4.25 2.87 -63.42
C ARG A 168 4.14 1.53 -64.19
N ALA A 169 4.19 0.40 -63.48
CA ALA A 169 4.03 -0.91 -64.09
C ALA A 169 2.60 -1.07 -64.66
N LYS A 170 1.58 -0.63 -63.90
CA LYS A 170 0.17 -0.62 -64.35
C LYS A 170 -0.03 0.29 -65.55
N ASP A 171 0.57 1.50 -65.57
CA ASP A 171 0.52 2.41 -66.70
C ASP A 171 1.17 1.81 -67.96
N SER A 172 2.33 1.13 -67.78
CA SER A 172 3.03 0.40 -68.84
C SER A 172 2.18 -0.74 -69.42
N TYR A 173 1.55 -1.50 -68.51
CA TYR A 173 0.63 -2.60 -68.89
C TYR A 173 -0.54 -2.06 -69.69
N ASN A 174 -1.20 -0.98 -69.25
CA ASN A 174 -2.31 -0.34 -69.92
C ASN A 174 -1.90 0.16 -71.34
N GLY A 175 -0.69 0.75 -71.46
CA GLY A 175 -0.12 1.12 -72.76
C GLY A 175 0.15 -0.08 -73.64
N ALA A 176 0.75 -1.15 -73.13
CA ALA A 176 0.96 -2.39 -73.90
C ALA A 176 -0.33 -3.04 -74.32
N GLN A 177 -1.36 -3.05 -73.49
CA GLN A 177 -2.68 -3.56 -73.81
C GLN A 177 -3.31 -2.78 -74.97
N MET A 178 -3.26 -1.47 -74.94
CA MET A 178 -3.80 -0.61 -76.03
C MET A 178 -3.08 -0.86 -77.35
N LEU A 179 -1.76 -0.98 -77.35
CA LEU A 179 -0.96 -1.27 -78.56
C LEU A 179 -1.24 -2.67 -79.09
N TYR A 180 -1.45 -3.65 -78.24
CA TYR A 180 -1.84 -5.01 -78.62
C TYR A 180 -3.23 -5.03 -79.25
N ASP A 181 -4.22 -4.36 -78.71
CA ASP A 181 -5.59 -4.26 -79.19
C ASP A 181 -5.64 -3.55 -80.57
N GLN A 182 -4.67 -2.65 -80.84
CA GLN A 182 -4.48 -1.99 -82.13
C GLN A 182 -3.65 -2.81 -83.12
N GLY A 183 -3.19 -4.01 -82.75
CA GLY A 183 -2.33 -4.86 -83.57
C GLY A 183 -0.91 -4.32 -83.78
N GLN A 184 -0.46 -3.37 -82.97
CA GLN A 184 0.84 -2.74 -83.02
C GLN A 184 1.90 -3.35 -82.11
N ALA A 185 1.52 -4.26 -81.20
CA ALA A 185 2.39 -5.01 -80.32
C ALA A 185 2.06 -6.50 -80.38
N ASP A 186 3.05 -7.34 -80.06
CA ASP A 186 2.87 -8.78 -79.94
C ASP A 186 2.38 -9.22 -78.56
N PHE A 187 1.86 -10.43 -78.43
CA PHE A 187 1.40 -11.00 -77.18
C PHE A 187 2.51 -11.13 -76.12
N ALA A 188 3.73 -11.33 -76.54
CA ALA A 188 4.86 -11.47 -75.63
C ALA A 188 5.14 -10.14 -74.90
N ALA A 189 5.04 -9.03 -75.58
CA ALA A 189 5.17 -7.69 -74.94
C ALA A 189 4.08 -7.42 -73.89
N LEU A 190 2.84 -7.77 -74.20
CA LEU A 190 1.75 -7.68 -73.24
C LEU A 190 1.96 -8.57 -72.03
N LEU A 191 2.39 -9.86 -72.23
CA LEU A 191 2.67 -10.80 -71.15
C LEU A 191 3.82 -10.26 -70.26
N ALA A 192 4.90 -9.72 -70.83
CA ALA A 192 5.98 -9.16 -70.09
C ALA A 192 5.55 -7.93 -69.23
N ALA A 193 4.68 -7.07 -69.77
CA ALA A 193 4.14 -5.96 -69.02
C ALA A 193 3.23 -6.41 -67.88
N LYS A 194 2.44 -7.48 -68.08
CA LYS A 194 1.63 -8.11 -67.00
C LYS A 194 2.52 -8.65 -65.88
N GLN A 195 3.56 -9.41 -66.23
CA GLN A 195 4.53 -9.94 -65.25
C GLN A 195 5.17 -8.81 -64.46
N ALA A 196 5.52 -7.68 -65.10
CA ALA A 196 6.07 -6.54 -64.37
C ALA A 196 5.08 -5.93 -63.33
N VAL A 197 3.77 -5.98 -63.60
CA VAL A 197 2.75 -5.58 -62.61
C VAL A 197 2.70 -6.57 -61.44
N GLU A 198 2.74 -7.87 -61.72
CA GLU A 198 2.75 -8.93 -60.67
C GLU A 198 4.00 -8.84 -59.79
N ASP A 199 5.16 -8.60 -60.40
CA ASP A 199 6.42 -8.42 -59.69
C ASP A 199 6.41 -7.14 -58.84
N ALA A 200 5.90 -6.03 -59.36
CA ALA A 200 5.75 -4.79 -58.60
C ALA A 200 4.72 -4.88 -57.47
N GLN A 201 3.63 -5.63 -57.68
CA GLN A 201 2.66 -5.91 -56.59
C GLN A 201 3.30 -6.72 -55.50
N THR A 202 4.03 -7.78 -55.86
CA THR A 202 4.73 -8.62 -54.87
C THR A 202 5.76 -7.83 -54.07
N ALA A 203 6.47 -6.92 -54.74
CA ALA A 203 7.43 -6.01 -54.11
C ALA A 203 6.74 -5.06 -53.11
N TYR A 204 5.57 -4.51 -53.49
CA TYR A 204 4.76 -3.68 -52.63
C TYR A 204 4.27 -4.44 -51.37
N ASP A 205 3.71 -5.63 -51.57
CA ASP A 205 3.20 -6.46 -50.48
C ASP A 205 4.34 -6.87 -49.53
N THR A 206 5.51 -7.21 -50.06
CA THR A 206 6.72 -7.47 -49.29
C THR A 206 7.19 -6.25 -48.47
N ALA A 207 7.12 -5.06 -49.07
CA ALA A 207 7.45 -3.82 -48.38
C ALA A 207 6.48 -3.52 -47.25
N VAL A 208 5.17 -3.77 -47.43
CA VAL A 208 4.14 -3.64 -46.39
C VAL A 208 4.46 -4.57 -45.21
N GLU A 209 4.71 -5.86 -45.50
CA GLU A 209 5.01 -6.85 -44.45
C GLU A 209 6.29 -6.51 -43.69
N THR A 210 7.36 -6.15 -44.40
CA THR A 210 8.66 -5.84 -43.79
C THR A 210 8.58 -4.59 -42.91
N THR A 211 7.94 -3.53 -43.36
CA THR A 211 7.80 -2.28 -42.61
C THR A 211 6.86 -2.41 -41.45
N ASN A 212 5.78 -3.20 -41.57
CA ASN A 212 4.91 -3.51 -40.44
C ASN A 212 5.65 -4.26 -39.32
N ARG A 213 6.48 -5.25 -39.66
CA ARG A 213 7.33 -5.93 -38.66
C ARG A 213 8.31 -4.99 -37.99
N ALA A 214 8.90 -4.05 -38.74
CA ALA A 214 9.81 -3.06 -38.15
C ALA A 214 9.10 -2.17 -37.12
N ILE A 215 7.87 -1.74 -37.42
CA ILE A 215 7.03 -0.96 -36.50
C ILE A 215 6.67 -1.80 -35.27
N GLU A 216 6.23 -3.05 -35.46
CA GLU A 216 5.88 -3.97 -34.36
C GLU A 216 7.07 -4.16 -33.41
N THR A 217 8.26 -4.46 -33.96
CA THR A 217 9.50 -4.61 -33.17
C THR A 217 9.83 -3.32 -32.37
N ALA A 218 9.67 -2.14 -33.00
CA ALA A 218 9.92 -0.88 -32.34
C ALA A 218 8.88 -0.57 -31.26
N GLN A 219 7.60 -0.96 -31.46
CA GLN A 219 6.55 -0.87 -30.45
C GLN A 219 6.81 -1.77 -29.25
N GLU A 220 7.20 -3.03 -29.49
CA GLU A 220 7.57 -3.97 -28.43
C GLU A 220 8.74 -3.45 -27.60
N ALA A 221 9.77 -2.88 -28.26
CA ALA A 221 10.90 -2.26 -27.56
C ALA A 221 10.47 -1.06 -26.70
N GLN A 222 9.55 -0.25 -27.18
CA GLN A 222 9.00 0.88 -26.43
C GLN A 222 8.18 0.39 -25.21
N GLU A 223 7.36 -0.63 -25.39
CA GLU A 223 6.59 -1.23 -24.30
C GLU A 223 7.50 -1.84 -23.25
N LEU A 224 8.51 -2.61 -23.65
CA LEU A 224 9.46 -3.24 -22.73
C LEU A 224 10.18 -2.20 -21.86
N ASN A 225 10.51 -1.03 -22.41
CA ASN A 225 11.14 0.04 -21.63
C ASN A 225 10.20 0.64 -20.57
N LYS A 226 8.88 0.68 -20.80
CA LYS A 226 7.91 1.12 -19.78
C LYS A 226 7.88 0.21 -18.56
N TYR A 227 8.06 -1.10 -18.74
CA TYR A 227 8.07 -2.06 -17.63
C TYR A 227 9.38 -2.11 -16.85
N LYS A 228 10.50 -1.68 -17.45
CA LYS A 228 11.81 -1.63 -16.76
C LYS A 228 11.93 -0.48 -15.76
N ASP A 229 11.02 0.50 -15.79
CA ASP A 229 11.11 1.73 -14.97
C ASP A 229 10.51 1.59 -13.56
N THR A 230 10.08 0.40 -13.13
CA THR A 230 9.57 0.15 -11.78
C THR A 230 10.66 -0.40 -10.87
N ASP A 231 11.65 0.42 -10.51
CA ASP A 231 12.57 0.08 -9.42
C ASP A 231 11.89 0.35 -8.06
N THR A 232 10.98 -0.55 -7.68
CA THR A 232 10.34 -0.55 -6.36
C THR A 232 11.33 -0.86 -5.26
N THR A 233 12.32 -1.72 -5.52
CA THR A 233 13.32 -2.17 -4.52
C THR A 233 14.17 -1.01 -4.02
N SER A 234 14.66 -0.14 -4.91
CA SER A 234 15.45 1.04 -4.50
C SER A 234 14.60 2.06 -3.75
N LYS A 235 13.33 2.24 -4.14
CA LYS A 235 12.39 3.13 -3.43
C LYS A 235 12.10 2.61 -2.03
N ASP A 236 11.86 1.31 -1.88
CA ASP A 236 11.64 0.68 -0.58
C ASP A 236 12.89 0.78 0.31
N THR A 237 14.06 0.56 -0.28
CA THR A 237 15.34 0.71 0.43
C THR A 237 15.55 2.15 0.89
N LEU A 238 15.26 3.15 0.03
CA LEU A 238 15.34 4.56 0.37
C LEU A 238 14.37 4.93 1.49
N SER A 239 13.15 4.41 1.45
CA SER A 239 12.15 4.59 2.51
C SER A 239 12.67 4.05 3.84
N ASN A 240 13.20 2.83 3.86
CA ASN A 240 13.75 2.21 5.06
C ASN A 240 14.96 2.98 5.61
N LEU A 241 15.84 3.51 4.76
CA LEU A 241 16.96 4.32 5.19
C LEU A 241 16.50 5.67 5.79
N LYS A 242 15.46 6.29 5.21
CA LYS A 242 14.87 7.53 5.76
C LYS A 242 14.18 7.28 7.11
N GLU A 243 13.57 6.13 7.28
CA GLU A 243 13.02 5.71 8.58
C GLU A 243 14.12 5.50 9.62
N GLN A 244 15.22 4.84 9.26
CA GLN A 244 16.39 4.70 10.12
C GLN A 244 17.03 6.06 10.45
N LEU A 245 17.04 6.99 9.50
CA LEU A 245 17.53 8.37 9.74
C LEU A 245 16.64 9.11 10.75
N ALA A 246 15.32 8.97 10.62
CA ALA A 246 14.37 9.54 11.59
C ALA A 246 14.52 8.92 12.98
N ASP A 247 14.86 7.62 13.07
CA ASP A 247 15.15 6.95 14.33
C ASP A 247 16.46 7.40 15.00
N CYS A 248 17.30 8.18 14.29
CA CYS A 248 18.48 8.83 14.90
C CYS A 248 18.12 10.12 15.66
N GLU A 249 16.94 10.69 15.45
CA GLU A 249 16.39 11.75 16.29
C GLU A 249 15.49 11.14 17.37
N ILE A 250 15.96 11.18 18.61
CA ILE A 250 15.19 10.66 19.74
C ILE A 250 14.30 11.77 20.27
N THR A 251 12.99 11.58 20.12
CA THR A 251 11.95 12.55 20.54
C THR A 251 11.21 12.08 21.78
N ALA A 252 10.63 13.03 22.50
CA ALA A 252 9.80 12.76 23.67
C ALA A 252 8.48 12.07 23.27
N PRO A 253 8.18 10.87 23.80
CA PRO A 253 6.93 10.17 23.52
C PRO A 253 5.72 10.76 24.27
N CYS A 254 5.96 11.60 25.24
CA CYS A 254 4.94 12.28 26.05
C CYS A 254 5.51 13.57 26.65
N GLY A 255 4.64 14.50 27.04
CA GLY A 255 5.03 15.66 27.80
C GLY A 255 5.30 15.30 29.27
N GLY A 256 6.27 15.98 29.90
CA GLY A 256 6.60 15.73 31.30
C GLY A 256 7.92 16.38 31.71
N VAL A 257 8.46 15.90 32.83
CA VAL A 257 9.77 16.33 33.37
C VAL A 257 10.78 15.20 33.21
N VAL A 258 11.98 15.53 32.73
CA VAL A 258 13.10 14.57 32.64
C VAL A 258 13.61 14.30 34.04
N THR A 259 13.43 13.06 34.54
CA THR A 259 13.83 12.68 35.90
C THR A 259 15.17 11.95 35.95
N ALA A 260 15.58 11.32 34.88
CA ALA A 260 16.87 10.65 34.77
C ALA A 260 17.42 10.75 33.34
N VAL A 261 18.73 10.96 33.20
CA VAL A 261 19.49 10.86 31.95
C VAL A 261 20.60 9.84 32.17
N ASN A 262 20.52 8.71 31.46
CA ASN A 262 21.42 7.57 31.68
C ASN A 262 22.59 7.51 30.69
N SER A 263 22.55 8.33 29.64
CA SER A 263 23.56 8.36 28.59
C SER A 263 24.11 9.77 28.41
N LYS A 264 25.29 9.87 27.80
CA LYS A 264 26.01 11.15 27.56
C LYS A 264 26.41 11.24 26.10
N VAL A 265 26.72 12.45 25.65
CA VAL A 265 27.36 12.70 24.35
C VAL A 265 28.67 11.90 24.26
N GLY A 266 28.88 11.20 23.17
CA GLY A 266 29.98 10.29 22.92
C GLY A 266 29.74 8.83 23.35
N ASP A 267 28.64 8.55 24.05
CA ASP A 267 28.27 7.16 24.37
C ASP A 267 27.70 6.46 23.16
N ILE A 268 28.12 5.21 22.93
CA ILE A 268 27.52 4.33 21.93
C ILE A 268 26.36 3.60 22.57
N ASN A 269 25.15 3.91 22.16
CA ASN A 269 23.96 3.24 22.64
C ASN A 269 23.65 1.98 21.84
N ALA A 270 23.27 0.91 22.53
CA ALA A 270 22.67 -0.26 21.92
C ALA A 270 21.17 0.00 21.66
N GLU A 271 20.61 -0.68 20.68
CA GLU A 271 19.16 -0.70 20.45
C GLU A 271 18.41 -1.09 21.73
N LYS A 272 17.31 -0.40 22.02
CA LYS A 272 16.47 -0.58 23.23
C LYS A 272 17.12 -0.18 24.56
N ASN A 273 18.30 0.41 24.53
CA ASN A 273 18.88 0.97 25.75
C ASN A 273 18.08 2.19 26.21
N VAL A 274 17.87 2.32 27.52
CA VAL A 274 17.14 3.45 28.12
C VAL A 274 18.08 4.64 28.22
N ILE A 275 17.85 5.66 27.41
CA ILE A 275 18.64 6.90 27.36
C ILE A 275 18.22 7.82 28.50
N MET A 276 16.93 8.00 28.69
CA MET A 276 16.38 8.85 29.74
C MET A 276 14.98 8.42 30.17
N THR A 277 14.53 8.99 31.27
CA THR A 277 13.19 8.75 31.82
C THR A 277 12.44 10.08 31.95
N ILE A 278 11.20 10.11 31.47
CA ILE A 278 10.30 11.25 31.56
C ILE A 278 9.13 10.85 32.48
N GLU A 279 8.84 11.70 33.48
CA GLU A 279 7.66 11.57 34.33
C GLU A 279 6.57 12.53 33.86
N ASP A 280 5.37 11.99 33.64
CA ASP A 280 4.17 12.80 33.36
C ASP A 280 3.74 13.53 34.63
N THR A 281 3.86 14.85 34.59
CA THR A 281 3.45 15.72 35.70
C THR A 281 2.05 16.29 35.54
N SER A 282 1.35 15.94 34.47
CA SER A 282 -0.05 16.36 34.25
C SER A 282 -1.01 15.73 35.24
N SER A 283 -0.68 14.54 35.71
CA SER A 283 -1.40 13.85 36.78
C SER A 283 -0.43 13.37 37.87
N LEU A 284 -0.74 13.67 39.12
CA LEU A 284 0.06 13.29 40.27
C LEU A 284 -0.66 12.21 41.09
N LYS A 285 0.07 11.22 41.52
CA LYS A 285 -0.40 10.23 42.51
C LYS A 285 0.35 10.38 43.80
N MET A 286 -0.39 10.27 44.91
CA MET A 286 0.19 10.23 46.24
C MET A 286 0.18 8.78 46.74
N VAL A 287 1.36 8.25 47.05
CA VAL A 287 1.48 6.95 47.72
C VAL A 287 1.70 7.23 49.18
N ALA A 288 0.71 6.89 49.98
CA ALA A 288 0.74 7.03 51.42
C ALA A 288 0.79 5.65 52.09
N THR A 289 1.66 5.49 53.05
CA THR A 289 1.70 4.30 53.90
C THR A 289 0.98 4.67 55.18
N VAL A 290 -0.09 3.90 55.51
CA VAL A 290 -0.87 4.03 56.74
C VAL A 290 -0.34 3.07 57.79
#